data_7262d22b15057b2ac00c84c192356863
#
_entry.id   7262d22b15057b2ac00c84c192356863
#
_cell.length_a   1.000
_cell.length_b   1.000
_cell.length_c   1.000
_cell.angle_alpha   90.00
_cell.angle_beta   90.00
_cell.angle_gamma   90.00
#
_symmetry.space_group_name_H-M   'P 1'
#
loop_
_entity.id
_entity.type
_entity.pdbx_description
1 polymer ?
#
loop_
_entity_poly.entity_id
_entity_poly.type
_entity_poly.pdbx_seq_one_letter_code
_entity_poly.pdbx_strand_id
1 'polypeptide(L)'
;MRVLVFGSKDWTDYNDLIRQLTILIDDRKHFYPEDKEYVFIHTGLKGAENMVTEYIGKTEKFLRQKGYKIKEELIRDKAFYSDVTLIESIPDFILIFGDSTRNRQCIKLAEAIGVPY
;
A
#
# COMPACT_ATOMS: atom_id res chain seq x y z
N MET A 1 -4.76 -10.07 -2.19
CA MET A 1 -5.14 -8.66 -1.95
C MET A 1 -4.09 -7.73 -2.53
N ARG A 2 -4.52 -6.76 -3.29
CA ARG A 2 -3.66 -5.71 -3.86
C ARG A 2 -3.91 -4.41 -3.12
N VAL A 3 -2.86 -3.85 -2.54
CA VAL A 3 -2.94 -2.63 -1.73
C VAL A 3 -2.05 -1.57 -2.35
N LEU A 4 -2.65 -0.45 -2.72
CA LEU A 4 -1.93 0.71 -3.19
C LEU A 4 -1.57 1.59 -1.99
N VAL A 5 -0.32 2.00 -1.88
CA VAL A 5 0.14 2.86 -0.78
C VAL A 5 0.56 4.22 -1.34
N PHE A 6 -0.08 5.26 -0.84
CA PHE A 6 0.28 6.65 -1.08
C PHE A 6 0.78 7.28 0.21
N GLY A 7 1.73 8.17 0.11
CA GLY A 7 2.20 8.87 1.30
C GLY A 7 2.92 10.15 0.98
N SER A 8 2.87 11.09 1.92
CA SER A 8 3.65 12.31 1.85
C SER A 8 5.14 11.96 1.95
N LYS A 9 5.97 12.64 1.17
CA LYS A 9 7.43 12.41 1.17
C LYS A 9 8.10 12.77 2.50
N ASP A 10 7.43 13.54 3.35
CA ASP A 10 7.89 13.93 4.68
C ASP A 10 7.28 13.09 5.81
N TRP A 11 6.53 12.04 5.47
CA TRP A 11 5.99 11.11 6.48
C TRP A 11 7.13 10.38 7.19
N THR A 12 7.11 10.38 8.52
CA THR A 12 8.19 9.80 9.34
C THR A 12 7.70 8.80 10.37
N ASP A 13 6.39 8.64 10.55
CA ASP A 13 5.84 7.75 11.58
C ASP A 13 5.78 6.30 11.08
N TYR A 14 6.93 5.62 11.15
CA TYR A 14 7.05 4.22 10.76
C TYR A 14 6.19 3.29 11.63
N ASN A 15 6.06 3.60 12.93
CA ASN A 15 5.25 2.78 13.83
C ASN A 15 3.77 2.81 13.46
N ASP A 16 3.25 3.95 13.06
CA ASP A 16 1.87 4.05 12.58
C ASP A 16 1.69 3.27 11.27
N LEU A 17 2.66 3.33 10.38
CA LEU A 17 2.62 2.57 9.12
C LEU A 17 2.58 1.07 9.41
N ILE A 18 3.43 0.56 10.29
CA ILE A 18 3.43 -0.85 10.71
C ILE A 18 2.06 -1.24 11.25
N ARG A 19 1.50 -0.41 12.12
CA ARG A 19 0.21 -0.66 12.74
C ARG A 19 -0.90 -0.78 11.70
N GLN A 20 -0.97 0.15 10.75
CA GLN A 20 -2.00 0.15 9.71
C GLN A 20 -1.86 -1.06 8.77
N LEU A 21 -0.65 -1.40 8.37
CA LEU A 21 -0.42 -2.57 7.52
C LEU A 21 -0.76 -3.87 8.26
N THR A 22 -0.40 -3.97 9.54
CA THR A 22 -0.70 -5.14 10.36
C THR A 22 -2.21 -5.33 10.53
N ILE A 23 -2.93 -4.26 10.82
CA ILE A 23 -4.40 -4.30 10.95
C ILE A 23 -5.02 -4.76 9.63
N LEU A 24 -4.57 -4.21 8.51
CA LEU A 24 -5.10 -4.57 7.20
C LEU A 24 -4.89 -6.04 6.88
N ILE A 25 -3.70 -6.57 7.14
CA ILE A 25 -3.39 -7.98 6.92
C ILE A 25 -4.21 -8.87 7.84
N ASP A 26 -4.32 -8.53 9.11
CA ASP A 26 -5.09 -9.31 10.08
C ASP A 26 -6.57 -9.35 9.72
N ASP A 27 -7.14 -8.22 9.33
CA ASP A 27 -8.53 -8.16 8.87
C ASP A 27 -8.74 -9.03 7.63
N ARG A 28 -7.81 -8.98 6.68
CA ARG A 28 -7.89 -9.78 5.47
C ARG A 28 -7.84 -11.27 5.77
N LYS A 29 -6.98 -11.69 6.70
CA LYS A 29 -6.91 -13.09 7.15
C LYS A 29 -8.21 -13.55 7.78
N HIS A 30 -8.87 -12.67 8.52
CA HIS A 30 -10.11 -12.99 9.21
C HIS A 30 -11.30 -13.12 8.25
N PHE A 31 -11.46 -12.17 7.34
CA PHE A 31 -12.63 -12.12 6.44
C PHE A 31 -12.43 -12.91 5.13
N TYR A 32 -11.20 -13.12 4.71
CA TYR A 32 -10.85 -13.82 3.47
C TYR A 32 -9.70 -14.80 3.73
N PRO A 33 -9.95 -15.87 4.52
CA PRO A 33 -8.86 -16.78 4.96
C PRO A 33 -8.19 -17.55 3.83
N GLU A 34 -8.82 -17.67 2.66
CA GLU A 34 -8.23 -18.32 1.49
C GLU A 34 -7.31 -17.39 0.70
N ASP A 35 -7.33 -16.08 0.96
CA ASP A 35 -6.44 -15.14 0.30
C ASP A 35 -5.07 -15.16 1.00
N LYS A 36 -4.11 -15.81 0.35
CA LYS A 36 -2.76 -16.06 0.87
C LYS A 36 -1.69 -15.17 0.24
N GLU A 37 -2.08 -14.26 -0.64
CA GLU A 37 -1.13 -13.38 -1.33
C GLU A 37 -1.48 -11.93 -1.11
N TYR A 38 -0.49 -11.16 -0.66
CA TYR A 38 -0.63 -9.72 -0.44
C TYR A 38 0.38 -8.99 -1.31
N VAL A 39 -0.10 -8.06 -2.13
CA VAL A 39 0.74 -7.27 -3.03
C VAL A 39 0.62 -5.81 -2.62
N PHE A 40 1.74 -5.21 -2.25
CA PHE A 40 1.81 -3.78 -1.95
C PHE A 40 2.39 -3.03 -3.14
N ILE A 41 1.64 -2.07 -3.63
CA ILE A 41 1.96 -1.30 -4.84
C ILE A 41 2.30 0.13 -4.43
N HIS A 42 3.45 0.63 -4.85
CA HIS A 42 3.85 2.00 -4.58
C HIS A 42 4.92 2.47 -5.57
N THR A 43 5.30 3.74 -5.49
CA THR A 43 6.30 4.32 -6.42
C THR A 43 7.73 4.28 -5.89
N GLY A 44 7.92 3.93 -4.61
CA GLY A 44 9.23 3.98 -3.97
C GLY A 44 9.67 5.38 -3.56
N LEU A 45 8.76 6.35 -3.57
CA LEU A 45 9.07 7.71 -3.13
C LEU A 45 9.48 7.72 -1.66
N LYS A 46 10.32 8.70 -1.30
CA LYS A 46 10.72 8.94 0.07
C LYS A 46 9.49 9.12 0.97
N GLY A 47 9.62 8.74 2.25
CA GLY A 47 8.53 8.81 3.21
C GLY A 47 7.78 7.48 3.33
N ALA A 48 6.45 7.53 3.44
CA ALA A 48 5.64 6.35 3.70
C ALA A 48 5.81 5.25 2.65
N GLU A 49 5.89 5.60 1.37
CA GLU A 49 6.01 4.59 0.32
C GLU A 49 7.31 3.80 0.41
N ASN A 50 8.42 4.47 0.74
CA ASN A 50 9.70 3.80 0.94
C ASN A 50 9.71 2.94 2.21
N MET A 51 8.93 3.31 3.22
CA MET A 51 8.80 2.54 4.46
C MET A 51 8.10 1.19 4.23
N VAL A 52 7.25 1.09 3.21
CA VAL A 52 6.62 -0.19 2.82
C VAL A 52 7.68 -1.21 2.42
N THR A 53 8.70 -0.80 1.70
CA THR A 53 9.82 -1.68 1.33
C THR A 53 10.51 -2.23 2.57
N GLU A 54 10.74 -1.39 3.57
CA GLU A 54 11.34 -1.81 4.83
C GLU A 54 10.43 -2.79 5.59
N TYR A 55 9.15 -2.50 5.67
CA TYR A 55 8.16 -3.39 6.30
C TYR A 55 8.15 -4.78 5.64
N ILE A 56 8.12 -4.84 4.31
CA ILE A 56 8.13 -6.09 3.57
C ILE A 56 9.40 -6.87 3.88
N GLY A 57 10.56 -6.20 3.87
CA GLY A 57 11.84 -6.86 4.18
C GLY A 57 11.88 -7.49 5.57
N LYS A 58 11.18 -6.90 6.56
CA LYS A 58 11.15 -7.41 7.92
C LYS A 58 10.10 -8.51 8.15
N THR A 59 9.04 -8.55 7.36
CA THR A 59 7.89 -9.42 7.62
C THR A 59 7.75 -10.58 6.64
N GLU A 60 8.38 -10.51 5.47
CA GLU A 60 8.23 -11.50 4.40
C GLU A 60 8.53 -12.92 4.87
N LYS A 61 9.66 -13.12 5.54
CA LYS A 61 10.08 -14.45 5.99
C LYS A 61 9.08 -15.06 6.97
N PHE A 62 8.61 -14.25 7.92
CA PHE A 62 7.64 -14.66 8.93
C PHE A 62 6.32 -15.07 8.30
N LEU A 63 5.81 -14.28 7.35
CA LEU A 63 4.55 -14.57 6.66
C LEU A 63 4.69 -15.80 5.76
N ARG A 64 5.83 -15.96 5.10
CA ARG A 64 6.10 -17.13 4.25
C ARG A 64 6.07 -18.42 5.05
N GLN A 65 6.63 -18.43 6.27
CA GLN A 65 6.60 -19.59 7.16
C GLN A 65 5.18 -19.98 7.54
N LYS A 66 4.24 -19.04 7.54
CA LYS A 66 2.83 -19.29 7.83
C LYS A 66 1.98 -19.59 6.59
N GLY A 67 2.61 -19.74 5.44
CA GLY A 67 1.92 -20.05 4.19
C GLY A 67 1.39 -18.84 3.43
N TYR A 68 1.78 -17.62 3.80
CA TYR A 68 1.39 -16.40 3.11
C TYR A 68 2.53 -15.88 2.24
N LYS A 69 2.18 -15.25 1.13
CA LYS A 69 3.12 -14.55 0.26
C LYS A 69 2.88 -13.06 0.36
N ILE A 70 3.94 -12.30 0.53
CA ILE A 70 3.91 -10.85 0.48
C ILE A 70 4.84 -10.39 -0.64
N LYS A 71 4.34 -9.53 -1.51
CA LYS A 71 5.07 -9.04 -2.68
C LYS A 71 5.04 -7.52 -2.72
N GLU A 72 6.08 -6.95 -3.33
CA GLU A 72 6.17 -5.54 -3.61
C GLU A 72 6.11 -5.33 -5.11
N GLU A 73 5.26 -4.41 -5.56
CA GLU A 73 5.18 -4.01 -6.96
C GLU A 73 5.49 -2.53 -7.04
N LEU A 74 6.64 -2.21 -7.64
CA LEU A 74 7.08 -0.82 -7.81
C LEU A 74 6.63 -0.30 -9.16
N ILE A 75 5.91 0.80 -9.15
CA ILE A 75 5.58 1.52 -10.36
C ILE A 75 6.62 2.63 -10.52
N ARG A 76 7.53 2.42 -11.46
CA ARG A 76 8.66 3.33 -11.71
C ARG A 76 8.39 4.30 -12.83
N ASP A 77 7.15 4.49 -13.16
CA ASP A 77 6.79 5.49 -14.16
C ASP A 77 7.03 6.87 -13.54
N LYS A 78 8.02 7.57 -14.09
CA LYS A 78 8.31 8.94 -13.72
C LYS A 78 7.40 9.94 -14.43
N ALA A 79 6.43 9.45 -15.17
CA ALA A 79 5.49 10.30 -15.86
C ALA A 79 4.61 11.06 -14.86
N PHE A 80 4.21 12.23 -15.28
CA PHE A 80 3.32 13.12 -14.53
C PHE A 80 2.04 12.44 -14.04
N TYR A 81 1.64 11.34 -14.67
CA TYR A 81 0.39 10.62 -14.40
C TYR A 81 0.57 9.36 -13.56
N SER A 82 1.67 9.24 -12.83
CA SER A 82 1.94 8.04 -12.02
C SER A 82 0.82 7.70 -11.05
N ASP A 83 0.16 8.70 -10.46
CA ASP A 83 -0.92 8.48 -9.50
C ASP A 83 -2.16 7.88 -10.18
N VAL A 84 -2.50 8.35 -11.37
CA VAL A 84 -3.59 7.78 -12.17
C VAL A 84 -3.26 6.35 -12.56
N THR A 85 -2.04 6.08 -13.01
CA THR A 85 -1.58 4.73 -13.34
C THR A 85 -1.67 3.80 -12.15
N LEU A 86 -1.29 4.27 -10.95
CA LEU A 86 -1.40 3.50 -9.72
C LEU A 86 -2.85 3.09 -9.42
N ILE A 87 -3.77 4.04 -9.54
CA ILE A 87 -5.19 3.77 -9.30
C ILE A 87 -5.77 2.84 -10.35
N GLU A 88 -5.39 3.00 -11.61
CA GLU A 88 -5.81 2.13 -12.71
C GLU A 88 -5.26 0.70 -12.60
N SER A 89 -4.27 0.45 -11.74
CA SER A 89 -3.77 -0.90 -11.47
C SER A 89 -4.79 -1.80 -10.74
N ILE A 90 -5.95 -1.27 -10.44
CA ILE A 90 -7.09 -1.98 -9.81
C ILE A 90 -6.71 -2.54 -8.44
N PRO A 91 -6.43 -1.67 -7.45
CA PRO A 91 -6.18 -2.13 -6.09
C PRO A 91 -7.50 -2.51 -5.40
N ASP A 92 -7.40 -3.43 -4.45
CA ASP A 92 -8.53 -3.76 -3.57
C ASP A 92 -8.72 -2.71 -2.49
N PHE A 93 -7.63 -2.05 -2.09
CA PHE A 93 -7.65 -1.05 -1.04
C PHE A 93 -6.52 -0.04 -1.24
N ILE A 94 -6.73 1.19 -0.78
CA ILE A 94 -5.71 2.24 -0.83
C ILE A 94 -5.42 2.72 0.59
N LEU A 95 -4.15 2.70 0.98
CA LEU A 95 -3.68 3.27 2.24
C LEU A 95 -3.01 4.62 1.96
N ILE A 96 -3.39 5.64 2.72
CA ILE A 96 -2.91 7.00 2.53
C ILE A 96 -2.31 7.50 3.84
N PHE A 97 -1.05 7.90 3.80
CA PHE A 97 -0.31 8.40 4.95
C PHE A 97 0.04 9.88 4.77
N GLY A 98 -0.37 10.69 5.72
CA GLY A 98 -0.11 12.12 5.72
C GLY A 98 -1.14 12.92 4.92
N ASP A 99 -0.89 14.22 4.82
CA ASP A 99 -1.75 15.16 4.10
C ASP A 99 -0.89 15.97 3.11
N SER A 100 -1.22 15.83 1.84
CA SER A 100 -0.57 16.55 0.76
C SER A 100 -1.56 16.74 -0.38
N THR A 101 -1.25 17.63 -1.30
CA THR A 101 -2.07 17.82 -2.51
C THR A 101 -2.18 16.51 -3.30
N ARG A 102 -1.08 15.78 -3.43
CA ARG A 102 -1.05 14.47 -4.10
C ARG A 102 -1.96 13.46 -3.41
N ASN A 103 -1.92 13.39 -2.07
CA ASN A 103 -2.78 12.49 -1.30
C ASN A 103 -4.26 12.86 -1.47
N ARG A 104 -4.59 14.13 -1.44
CA ARG A 104 -5.98 14.59 -1.66
C ARG A 104 -6.48 14.27 -3.06
N GLN A 105 -5.64 14.40 -4.07
CA GLN A 105 -5.98 13.98 -5.44
C GLN A 105 -6.21 12.48 -5.52
N CYS A 106 -5.40 11.68 -4.84
CA CYS A 106 -5.59 10.24 -4.76
C CYS A 106 -6.94 9.87 -4.15
N ILE A 107 -7.34 10.54 -3.06
CA ILE A 107 -8.65 10.32 -2.43
C ILE A 107 -9.78 10.58 -3.42
N LYS A 108 -9.73 11.69 -4.15
CA LYS A 108 -10.75 12.02 -5.15
C LYS A 108 -10.84 10.97 -6.25
N LEU A 109 -9.70 10.48 -6.72
CA LEU A 109 -9.68 9.43 -7.74
C LEU A 109 -10.22 8.11 -7.19
N ALA A 110 -9.85 7.74 -5.96
CA ALA A 110 -10.36 6.54 -5.31
C ALA A 110 -11.89 6.58 -5.18
N GLU A 111 -12.44 7.70 -4.75
CA GLU A 111 -13.88 7.89 -4.67
C GLU A 111 -14.55 7.78 -6.04
N ALA A 112 -13.94 8.35 -7.08
CA ALA A 112 -14.48 8.32 -8.44
C ALA A 112 -14.55 6.91 -9.01
N ILE A 113 -13.58 6.04 -8.69
CA ILE A 113 -13.55 4.65 -9.20
C ILE A 113 -14.11 3.63 -8.21
N GLY A 114 -14.53 4.07 -7.01
CA GLY A 114 -15.16 3.19 -6.03
C GLY A 114 -14.22 2.27 -5.28
N VAL A 115 -12.94 2.62 -5.14
CA VAL A 115 -11.97 1.84 -4.37
C VAL A 115 -11.93 2.35 -2.93
N PRO A 116 -12.07 1.47 -1.92
CA PRO A 116 -12.00 1.90 -0.50
C PRO A 116 -10.59 2.36 -0.13
N TYR A 117 -10.54 3.30 0.80
CA TYR A 117 -9.30 3.86 1.31
C TYR A 117 -9.34 4.14 2.80
#